data_cddba7914b7a22daa6566ecacd3b884d
#
_entry.id   cddba7914b7a22daa6566ecacd3b884d
#
_cell.length_a   1.000
_cell.length_b   1.000
_cell.length_c   1.000
_cell.angle_alpha   90.00
_cell.angle_beta   90.00
_cell.angle_gamma   90.00
#
_symmetry.space_group_name_H-M   'P 1'
#
loop_
_entity.id
_entity.type
_entity.pdbx_description
1 polymer ?
#
loop_
_entity_poly.entity_id
_entity_poly.type
_entity_poly.pdbx_seq_one_letter_code
_entity_poly.pdbx_strand_id
1 'polypeptide(L)'
;MKGGDGFRTTGKKISVALLALVLMTLLLWDWETNPFVYTHVSTQYQSNTPPEPMEPAETKTDGNKYQSLEKEEGKEPMENGDDFEAEMIDGSFVNGTASVDTKVCNYARGRWVADSRPPLYAAQCKYMERKWACRLSSRTDFSYEGYRWQSVDCQKPEFQASHFLERMKDKIVAFVGDSLSRQQFESMMCMLTGGQESSDIEDVQFLYTGEIHHPGWGYRFRSTNTTILYSKSTRLCDLEPINATDPNTLNAMHLDRQPAFIRENIDHLNVLVMNTDQHWRKTLVSWDNEVMYVNGAPVQDRNLKNISNAMIFKVNNIVKWLDSKLASNPNLQVFFRTKSPTHFFKGDWDTGGRCDNTIPMTRGSEVFEDESSDKVVAAAVKGTRVKLLDITALSDLRDEAHNSYYGKKSPDCLHWCLPGVPDTWNELLNAQL
;
A
#
# COMPACT_ATOMS: atom_id res chain seq x y z
N MET A 1 62.78 -8.87 -56.66
CA MET A 1 63.43 -8.02 -55.65
C MET A 1 62.49 -6.96 -55.21
N LYS A 2 62.28 -6.79 -53.87
CA LYS A 2 61.37 -5.91 -53.20
C LYS A 2 59.90 -6.37 -53.18
N GLY A 3 59.59 -7.06 -52.13
CA GLY A 3 58.24 -7.34 -51.70
C GLY A 3 58.20 -7.47 -50.20
N GLY A 4 57.20 -6.85 -49.59
CA GLY A 4 56.70 -7.27 -48.28
C GLY A 4 57.12 -6.44 -47.10
N ASP A 5 56.27 -5.42 -46.78
CA ASP A 5 56.07 -4.95 -45.39
C ASP A 5 54.78 -4.09 -45.37
N GLY A 6 53.63 -4.75 -45.43
CA GLY A 6 52.36 -4.07 -45.43
C GLY A 6 51.26 -4.68 -44.54
N PHE A 7 51.50 -5.80 -43.85
CA PHE A 7 50.42 -6.58 -43.24
C PHE A 7 50.42 -6.65 -41.69
N ARG A 8 51.36 -6.01 -40.99
CA ARG A 8 51.46 -6.10 -39.55
C ARG A 8 50.81 -4.96 -38.73
N THR A 9 50.39 -3.89 -39.36
CA THR A 9 49.84 -2.72 -38.65
C THR A 9 48.31 -2.71 -38.59
N THR A 10 47.62 -3.43 -39.46
CA THR A 10 46.15 -3.48 -39.49
C THR A 10 45.56 -4.36 -38.39
N GLY A 11 46.19 -5.47 -38.04
CA GLY A 11 45.71 -6.37 -36.99
C GLY A 11 45.73 -5.78 -35.56
N LYS A 12 46.74 -4.96 -35.24
CA LYS A 12 46.82 -4.27 -33.96
C LYS A 12 45.77 -3.17 -33.80
N LYS A 13 45.44 -2.46 -34.89
CA LYS A 13 44.40 -1.42 -34.88
C LYS A 13 42.99 -2.00 -34.73
N ILE A 14 42.72 -3.15 -35.37
CA ILE A 14 41.44 -3.85 -35.25
C ILE A 14 41.28 -4.42 -33.81
N SER A 15 42.32 -4.93 -33.19
CA SER A 15 42.27 -5.46 -31.81
C SER A 15 42.00 -4.36 -30.78
N VAL A 16 42.58 -3.15 -30.94
CA VAL A 16 42.34 -2.02 -30.05
C VAL A 16 40.92 -1.47 -30.23
N ALA A 17 40.39 -1.43 -31.44
CA ALA A 17 39.02 -0.98 -31.69
C ALA A 17 37.99 -1.96 -31.12
N LEU A 18 38.23 -3.28 -31.22
CA LEU A 18 37.37 -4.30 -30.58
C LEU A 18 37.41 -4.20 -29.07
N LEU A 19 38.57 -3.99 -28.44
CA LEU A 19 38.69 -3.80 -27.01
C LEU A 19 37.97 -2.53 -26.52
N ALA A 20 38.07 -1.44 -27.28
CA ALA A 20 37.34 -0.20 -26.99
C ALA A 20 35.83 -0.39 -27.09
N LEU A 21 35.33 -1.17 -28.04
CA LEU A 21 33.92 -1.46 -28.23
C LEU A 21 33.37 -2.32 -27.06
N VAL A 22 34.14 -3.34 -26.62
CA VAL A 22 33.77 -4.17 -25.46
C VAL A 22 33.77 -3.36 -24.18
N LEU A 23 34.76 -2.46 -23.98
CA LEU A 23 34.77 -1.58 -22.82
C LEU A 23 33.60 -0.58 -22.83
N MET A 24 33.25 -0.01 -23.98
CA MET A 24 32.08 0.86 -24.11
C MET A 24 30.77 0.11 -23.81
N THR A 25 30.62 -1.13 -24.30
CA THR A 25 29.41 -1.93 -23.99
C THR A 25 29.33 -2.31 -22.52
N LEU A 26 30.45 -2.59 -21.87
CA LEU A 26 30.49 -2.88 -20.43
C LEU A 26 30.17 -1.63 -19.60
N LEU A 27 30.66 -0.45 -20.00
CA LEU A 27 30.35 0.83 -19.34
C LEU A 27 28.88 1.24 -19.54
N LEU A 28 28.31 0.97 -20.71
CA LEU A 28 26.89 1.20 -20.96
C LEU A 28 26.01 0.24 -20.14
N TRP A 29 26.43 -1.01 -19.99
CA TRP A 29 25.69 -1.98 -19.17
C TRP A 29 25.76 -1.60 -17.69
N ASP A 30 26.91 -1.15 -17.17
CA ASP A 30 27.06 -0.67 -15.80
C ASP A 30 26.21 0.60 -15.54
N TRP A 31 26.09 1.47 -16.54
CA TRP A 31 25.21 2.64 -16.51
C TRP A 31 23.71 2.26 -16.44
N GLU A 32 23.27 1.26 -17.22
CA GLU A 32 21.89 0.78 -17.18
C GLU A 32 21.53 0.02 -15.91
N THR A 33 22.49 -0.72 -15.34
CA THR A 33 22.24 -1.54 -14.15
C THR A 33 22.44 -0.78 -12.83
N ASN A 34 23.21 0.32 -12.80
CA ASN A 34 23.50 1.11 -11.61
C ASN A 34 23.36 2.64 -11.83
N PRO A 35 22.13 3.17 -12.03
CA PRO A 35 21.93 4.60 -12.30
C PRO A 35 22.23 5.53 -11.12
N PHE A 36 22.63 5.02 -9.94
CA PHE A 36 22.79 5.81 -8.71
C PHE A 36 24.23 6.13 -8.30
N VAL A 37 25.25 5.80 -9.09
CA VAL A 37 26.65 5.96 -8.65
C VAL A 37 27.30 7.30 -9.07
N TYR A 38 26.69 8.08 -9.99
CA TYR A 38 27.38 9.25 -10.60
C TYR A 38 26.74 10.63 -10.38
N THR A 39 26.06 10.85 -9.27
CA THR A 39 25.68 12.22 -8.90
C THR A 39 26.08 12.53 -7.46
N HIS A 40 27.34 12.84 -7.22
CA HIS A 40 27.79 13.75 -6.13
C HIS A 40 29.29 14.03 -6.23
N VAL A 41 29.65 14.98 -7.11
CA VAL A 41 30.80 15.84 -6.86
C VAL A 41 30.25 17.24 -6.65
N SER A 42 29.97 17.61 -5.43
CA SER A 42 29.77 18.98 -5.04
C SER A 42 30.84 19.40 -4.07
N THR A 43 31.50 20.46 -4.47
CA THR A 43 32.47 21.30 -3.80
C THR A 43 32.25 21.45 -2.30
N GLN A 44 33.25 21.01 -1.52
CA GLN A 44 33.42 21.40 -0.11
C GLN A 44 33.91 22.86 -0.03
N TYR A 45 33.11 23.72 0.60
CA TYR A 45 33.61 24.94 1.22
C TYR A 45 33.83 24.66 2.70
N GLN A 46 35.09 24.70 3.13
CA GLN A 46 35.47 24.69 4.54
C GLN A 46 35.22 26.08 5.14
N SER A 47 34.50 26.12 6.26
CA SER A 47 34.64 27.18 7.24
C SER A 47 34.86 26.55 8.62
N ASN A 48 36.10 26.71 9.11
CA ASN A 48 36.50 26.36 10.46
C ASN A 48 36.08 27.49 11.39
N THR A 49 35.24 27.20 12.38
CA THR A 49 35.21 27.87 13.69
C THR A 49 34.55 26.93 14.71
N PRO A 50 35.19 26.68 15.85
CA PRO A 50 34.61 25.85 16.92
C PRO A 50 33.63 26.68 17.77
N PRO A 51 32.53 26.08 18.29
CA PRO A 51 31.65 26.78 19.24
C PRO A 51 32.21 26.74 20.67
N GLU A 52 32.12 27.87 21.35
CA GLU A 52 32.33 28.02 22.77
C GLU A 52 31.25 27.30 23.62
N PRO A 53 31.59 26.89 24.86
CA PRO A 53 30.65 26.22 25.76
C PRO A 53 29.73 27.23 26.46
N MET A 54 28.43 26.99 26.42
CA MET A 54 27.43 27.72 27.18
C MET A 54 27.25 27.10 28.57
N GLU A 55 27.38 27.96 29.59
CA GLU A 55 27.06 27.70 31.01
C GLU A 55 25.54 27.52 31.23
N PRO A 56 25.13 26.83 32.30
CA PRO A 56 23.72 26.54 32.56
C PRO A 56 23.00 27.72 33.22
N ALA A 57 21.86 28.12 32.69
CA ALA A 57 21.00 29.15 33.26
C ALA A 57 20.08 28.59 34.36
N GLU A 58 20.05 29.31 35.47
CA GLU A 58 19.30 29.07 36.69
C GLU A 58 17.78 29.12 36.48
N THR A 59 17.10 28.19 37.17
CA THR A 59 15.64 28.13 37.37
C THR A 59 15.14 29.30 38.21
N LYS A 60 14.19 30.05 37.69
CA LYS A 60 13.29 30.89 38.51
C LYS A 60 11.87 30.33 38.44
N THR A 61 11.45 29.84 39.59
CA THR A 61 10.05 29.50 39.91
C THR A 61 9.24 30.79 40.06
N ASP A 62 8.14 30.87 39.32
CA ASP A 62 7.03 31.74 39.66
C ASP A 62 5.72 30.94 39.64
N GLY A 63 5.11 30.90 40.86
CA GLY A 63 3.85 30.24 41.05
C GLY A 63 2.67 31.15 40.71
N ASN A 64 1.68 30.57 40.08
CA ASN A 64 0.33 31.10 40.18
C ASN A 64 -0.75 30.00 40.06
N LYS A 65 -1.34 29.71 41.17
CA LYS A 65 -2.75 29.59 41.54
C LYS A 65 -3.71 29.16 40.45
N TYR A 66 -4.11 27.89 40.48
CA TYR A 66 -5.44 27.51 40.02
C TYR A 66 -6.30 27.15 41.24
N GLN A 67 -7.38 27.92 41.41
CA GLN A 67 -8.45 27.68 42.36
C GLN A 67 -9.31 26.53 41.88
N SER A 68 -9.52 25.60 42.79
CA SER A 68 -10.56 24.56 42.77
C SER A 68 -11.95 25.19 42.89
N LEU A 69 -12.89 24.74 42.10
CA LEU A 69 -14.31 24.86 42.37
C LEU A 69 -14.85 23.43 42.54
N GLU A 70 -15.14 23.11 43.79
CA GLU A 70 -15.89 21.94 44.20
C GLU A 70 -17.40 22.24 44.18
N LYS A 71 -18.15 21.17 43.87
CA LYS A 71 -19.47 20.75 44.35
C LYS A 71 -20.69 21.63 44.16
N GLU A 72 -21.73 21.01 43.64
CA GLU A 72 -22.94 20.74 44.43
C GLU A 72 -23.70 19.52 43.92
N GLU A 73 -23.96 18.59 44.86
CA GLU A 73 -24.90 17.49 44.75
C GLU A 73 -26.34 18.00 44.95
N GLY A 74 -27.28 17.49 44.17
CA GLY A 74 -28.70 17.69 44.36
C GLY A 74 -29.46 16.37 44.20
N LYS A 75 -30.02 15.90 45.29
CA LYS A 75 -30.80 14.65 45.52
C LYS A 75 -32.14 14.66 44.78
N GLU A 76 -32.59 13.44 44.56
CA GLU A 76 -33.91 12.93 44.18
C GLU A 76 -35.13 13.54 44.86
N PRO A 77 -36.39 13.25 44.40
CA PRO A 77 -37.02 11.99 44.80
C PRO A 77 -37.88 11.26 43.75
N MET A 78 -38.12 9.97 44.06
CA MET A 78 -39.09 9.05 43.48
C MET A 78 -40.54 9.53 43.63
N GLU A 79 -41.40 9.16 42.68
CA GLU A 79 -42.78 8.72 42.93
C GLU A 79 -43.34 7.84 41.82
N ASN A 80 -43.71 6.63 42.19
CA ASN A 80 -44.90 5.80 41.93
C ASN A 80 -45.54 5.73 40.51
N GLY A 81 -45.51 4.59 39.90
CA GLY A 81 -46.43 3.52 39.67
C GLY A 81 -47.85 3.85 39.19
N ASP A 82 -48.21 3.27 38.07
CA ASP A 82 -49.61 2.82 37.84
C ASP A 82 -49.62 1.69 36.78
N ASP A 83 -50.33 0.67 37.17
CA ASP A 83 -50.71 -0.52 36.44
C ASP A 83 -51.51 -0.19 35.17
N PHE A 84 -51.28 -0.89 34.06
CA PHE A 84 -52.29 -1.06 33.02
C PHE A 84 -52.32 -2.51 32.54
N GLU A 85 -53.55 -3.03 32.64
CA GLU A 85 -54.03 -4.37 32.38
C GLU A 85 -53.83 -4.79 30.91
N ALA A 86 -53.68 -6.10 30.76
CA ALA A 86 -53.67 -6.80 29.48
C ALA A 86 -55.09 -6.89 28.90
N GLU A 87 -55.31 -6.41 27.68
CA GLU A 87 -56.43 -6.82 26.84
C GLU A 87 -55.93 -7.76 25.73
N MET A 88 -56.41 -8.99 25.75
CA MET A 88 -56.30 -9.92 24.63
C MET A 88 -57.28 -9.52 23.56
N ILE A 89 -56.80 -9.29 22.34
CA ILE A 89 -57.62 -9.27 21.12
C ILE A 89 -57.04 -10.23 20.09
N ASP A 90 -57.89 -11.07 19.68
CA ASP A 90 -57.97 -12.17 18.75
C ASP A 90 -57.19 -12.04 17.44
N GLY A 91 -56.82 -13.20 16.94
CA GLY A 91 -55.91 -13.48 15.84
C GLY A 91 -56.23 -12.89 14.48
N SER A 92 -55.19 -12.49 13.82
CA SER A 92 -55.03 -12.67 12.38
C SER A 92 -53.55 -12.89 12.06
N PHE A 93 -53.22 -14.07 11.51
CA PHE A 93 -51.95 -14.40 10.93
C PHE A 93 -51.70 -13.51 9.73
N VAL A 94 -50.87 -12.46 9.90
CA VAL A 94 -50.21 -11.76 8.80
C VAL A 94 -48.86 -12.40 8.65
N ASN A 95 -48.66 -13.14 7.55
CA ASN A 95 -47.37 -13.58 7.08
C ASN A 95 -46.49 -12.36 6.78
N GLY A 96 -45.88 -11.79 7.82
CA GLY A 96 -44.77 -10.86 7.70
C GLY A 96 -43.52 -11.69 7.41
N THR A 97 -43.10 -11.76 6.18
CA THR A 97 -41.71 -12.09 5.87
C THR A 97 -40.84 -11.05 6.59
N ALA A 98 -40.33 -11.39 7.76
CA ALA A 98 -39.28 -10.67 8.40
C ALA A 98 -38.11 -10.67 7.39
N SER A 99 -37.84 -9.51 6.77
CA SER A 99 -36.58 -9.27 6.13
C SER A 99 -35.54 -9.42 7.22
N VAL A 100 -34.84 -10.53 7.23
CA VAL A 100 -33.62 -10.67 8.02
C VAL A 100 -32.68 -9.64 7.38
N ASP A 101 -32.59 -8.46 7.98
CA ASP A 101 -31.50 -7.53 7.72
C ASP A 101 -30.21 -8.26 8.06
N THR A 102 -29.64 -8.94 7.06
CA THR A 102 -28.31 -9.52 7.17
C THR A 102 -27.37 -8.34 7.29
N LYS A 103 -27.06 -7.93 8.51
CA LYS A 103 -26.07 -6.89 8.79
C LYS A 103 -24.79 -7.26 8.05
N VAL A 104 -24.45 -6.48 7.05
CA VAL A 104 -23.21 -6.68 6.27
C VAL A 104 -22.03 -6.57 7.23
N CYS A 105 -21.15 -7.55 7.23
CA CYS A 105 -19.99 -7.60 8.11
C CYS A 105 -19.04 -6.41 7.86
N ASN A 106 -18.82 -5.59 8.86
CA ASN A 106 -17.77 -4.59 8.85
C ASN A 106 -16.52 -5.10 9.56
N TYR A 107 -15.60 -5.70 8.81
CA TYR A 107 -14.37 -6.26 9.36
C TYR A 107 -13.36 -5.18 9.83
N ALA A 108 -13.55 -3.91 9.45
CA ALA A 108 -12.70 -2.79 9.86
C ALA A 108 -13.02 -2.29 11.28
N ARG A 109 -14.19 -2.66 11.83
CA ARG A 109 -14.54 -2.41 13.25
C ARG A 109 -13.98 -3.51 14.12
N GLY A 110 -13.26 -3.12 15.16
CA GLY A 110 -12.64 -4.11 16.03
C GLY A 110 -11.59 -3.54 16.94
N ARG A 111 -10.72 -4.41 17.38
CA ARG A 111 -9.61 -4.04 18.28
C ARG A 111 -8.37 -4.88 18.00
N TRP A 112 -7.22 -4.30 18.24
CA TRP A 112 -5.98 -5.03 18.34
C TRP A 112 -5.91 -5.74 19.68
N VAL A 113 -5.66 -7.03 19.67
CA VAL A 113 -5.52 -7.86 20.88
C VAL A 113 -4.15 -8.53 20.88
N ALA A 114 -3.56 -8.67 22.05
CA ALA A 114 -2.30 -9.38 22.21
C ALA A 114 -2.44 -10.83 21.70
N ASP A 115 -1.43 -11.30 20.96
CA ASP A 115 -1.36 -12.65 20.43
C ASP A 115 0.06 -13.19 20.57
N SER A 116 0.22 -14.27 21.29
CA SER A 116 1.51 -14.92 21.53
C SER A 116 1.91 -15.91 20.43
N ARG A 117 1.06 -16.14 19.42
CA ARG A 117 1.38 -17.03 18.32
C ARG A 117 2.48 -16.41 17.45
N PRO A 118 3.39 -17.23 16.93
CA PRO A 118 4.40 -16.72 16.02
C PRO A 118 3.75 -16.21 14.71
N PRO A 119 4.41 -15.28 14.00
CA PRO A 119 4.00 -14.90 12.64
C PRO A 119 3.90 -16.11 11.71
N LEU A 120 3.04 -16.02 10.69
CA LEU A 120 2.79 -17.10 9.72
C LEU A 120 4.02 -17.45 8.86
N TYR A 121 5.04 -16.59 8.84
CA TYR A 121 6.25 -16.79 8.07
C TYR A 121 7.48 -16.17 8.73
N ALA A 122 8.66 -16.68 8.34
CA ALA A 122 9.93 -16.18 8.84
C ALA A 122 10.40 -14.91 8.12
N ALA A 123 11.32 -14.19 8.75
CA ALA A 123 11.91 -12.95 8.21
C ALA A 123 12.66 -13.14 6.87
N GLN A 124 13.07 -14.34 6.54
CA GLN A 124 13.79 -14.71 5.32
C GLN A 124 12.86 -15.11 4.16
N CYS A 125 11.62 -14.62 4.16
CA CYS A 125 10.71 -14.93 3.06
C CYS A 125 11.30 -14.49 1.71
N LYS A 126 11.43 -15.44 0.77
CA LYS A 126 11.98 -15.20 -0.58
C LYS A 126 11.19 -14.16 -1.39
N TYR A 127 9.88 -14.06 -1.14
CA TYR A 127 8.97 -13.21 -1.89
C TYR A 127 8.89 -11.78 -1.35
N MET A 128 9.65 -11.48 -0.28
CA MET A 128 9.67 -10.19 0.39
C MET A 128 10.98 -9.44 0.11
N GLU A 129 10.90 -8.16 -0.23
CA GLU A 129 12.09 -7.32 -0.31
C GLU A 129 12.75 -7.15 1.07
N ARG A 130 14.07 -7.30 1.08
CA ARG A 130 14.87 -7.19 2.31
C ARG A 130 14.65 -5.87 3.07
N LYS A 131 14.35 -4.78 2.36
CA LYS A 131 14.10 -3.47 2.99
C LYS A 131 12.89 -3.45 3.93
N TRP A 132 11.99 -4.44 3.86
CA TRP A 132 10.80 -4.56 4.69
C TRP A 132 10.93 -5.66 5.75
N ALA A 133 11.98 -6.45 5.68
CA ALA A 133 12.31 -7.48 6.64
C ALA A 133 12.99 -6.85 7.87
N CYS A 134 12.22 -6.22 8.77
CA CYS A 134 12.79 -5.52 9.92
C CYS A 134 13.63 -6.41 10.84
N ARG A 135 13.30 -7.70 10.94
CA ARG A 135 14.12 -8.69 11.68
C ARG A 135 15.52 -8.90 11.09
N LEU A 136 15.75 -8.52 9.82
CA LEU A 136 17.04 -8.58 9.15
C LEU A 136 17.74 -7.23 9.09
N SER A 137 17.20 -6.22 9.77
CA SER A 137 17.76 -4.86 9.91
C SER A 137 18.42 -4.67 11.28
N SER A 138 18.72 -3.44 11.63
CA SER A 138 19.21 -3.07 12.97
C SER A 138 18.12 -2.93 14.03
N ARG A 139 16.85 -3.21 13.70
CA ARG A 139 15.75 -3.19 14.67
C ARG A 139 15.89 -4.33 15.66
N THR A 140 15.73 -4.03 16.95
CA THR A 140 15.81 -5.00 18.06
C THR A 140 14.49 -5.24 18.76
N ASP A 141 13.52 -4.33 18.56
CA ASP A 141 12.17 -4.47 19.09
C ASP A 141 11.23 -5.03 18.02
N PHE A 142 10.50 -6.09 18.36
CA PHE A 142 9.52 -6.77 17.50
C PHE A 142 8.17 -6.92 18.18
N SER A 143 7.90 -6.12 19.20
CA SER A 143 6.63 -6.14 19.95
C SER A 143 5.41 -5.90 19.05
N TYR A 144 5.60 -5.17 17.92
CA TYR A 144 4.55 -4.94 16.93
C TYR A 144 4.00 -6.24 16.30
N GLU A 145 4.73 -7.34 16.30
CA GLU A 145 4.28 -8.64 15.77
C GLU A 145 3.34 -9.38 16.74
N GLY A 146 3.34 -9.00 18.01
CA GLY A 146 2.58 -9.66 19.09
C GLY A 146 1.10 -9.27 19.14
N TYR A 147 0.50 -8.83 18.03
CA TYR A 147 -0.89 -8.39 18.00
C TYR A 147 -1.62 -8.87 16.75
N ARG A 148 -2.93 -9.14 16.92
CA ARG A 148 -3.84 -9.46 15.83
C ARG A 148 -5.09 -8.59 15.89
N TRP A 149 -5.70 -8.35 14.74
CA TRP A 149 -6.98 -7.65 14.63
C TRP A 149 -8.15 -8.60 14.92
N GLN A 150 -9.00 -8.23 15.85
CA GLN A 150 -10.24 -8.93 16.18
C GLN A 150 -11.42 -8.04 15.81
N SER A 151 -12.15 -8.40 14.75
CA SER A 151 -13.40 -7.72 14.38
C SER A 151 -14.49 -7.99 15.40
N VAL A 152 -15.33 -6.98 15.67
CA VAL A 152 -16.41 -7.08 16.69
C VAL A 152 -17.76 -7.46 16.07
N ASP A 153 -18.01 -7.10 14.82
CA ASP A 153 -19.30 -7.39 14.18
C ASP A 153 -19.38 -8.79 13.58
N CYS A 154 -18.25 -9.37 13.22
CA CYS A 154 -18.20 -10.64 12.52
C CYS A 154 -16.99 -11.45 12.94
N GLN A 155 -17.17 -12.74 13.03
CA GLN A 155 -16.05 -13.64 13.29
C GLN A 155 -15.18 -13.72 12.02
N LYS A 156 -13.97 -13.15 12.08
CA LYS A 156 -12.97 -13.27 11.04
C LYS A 156 -12.38 -14.68 11.07
N PRO A 157 -12.42 -15.45 9.95
CA PRO A 157 -11.79 -16.76 9.90
C PRO A 157 -10.27 -16.61 10.05
N GLU A 158 -9.66 -17.58 10.71
CA GLU A 158 -8.21 -17.65 10.79
C GLU A 158 -7.62 -17.94 9.41
N PHE A 159 -6.54 -17.23 9.05
CA PHE A 159 -5.90 -17.44 7.75
C PHE A 159 -5.17 -18.78 7.74
N GLN A 160 -5.50 -19.61 6.75
CA GLN A 160 -4.83 -20.87 6.48
C GLN A 160 -4.48 -20.92 5.00
N ALA A 161 -3.19 -21.05 4.67
CA ALA A 161 -2.71 -21.05 3.29
C ALA A 161 -3.39 -22.11 2.42
N SER A 162 -3.55 -23.34 2.93
CA SER A 162 -4.22 -24.44 2.22
C SER A 162 -5.69 -24.12 1.89
N HIS A 163 -6.42 -23.53 2.84
CA HIS A 163 -7.82 -23.16 2.62
C HIS A 163 -7.95 -22.00 1.62
N PHE A 164 -7.04 -21.02 1.70
CA PHE A 164 -7.02 -19.94 0.71
C PHE A 164 -6.75 -20.47 -0.69
N LEU A 165 -5.71 -21.29 -0.86
CA LEU A 165 -5.32 -21.85 -2.15
C LEU A 165 -6.41 -22.76 -2.75
N GLU A 166 -7.07 -23.58 -1.93
CA GLU A 166 -8.18 -24.41 -2.41
C GLU A 166 -9.38 -23.56 -2.86
N ARG A 167 -9.73 -22.51 -2.12
CA ARG A 167 -10.79 -21.57 -2.51
C ARG A 167 -10.44 -20.76 -3.76
N MET A 168 -9.15 -20.49 -3.97
CA MET A 168 -8.64 -19.77 -5.14
C MET A 168 -8.16 -20.72 -6.25
N LYS A 169 -8.52 -21.98 -6.19
CA LYS A 169 -8.20 -22.96 -7.24
C LYS A 169 -8.69 -22.48 -8.60
N ASP A 170 -7.84 -22.58 -9.62
CA ASP A 170 -8.06 -22.14 -10.99
C ASP A 170 -8.37 -20.63 -11.12
N LYS A 171 -7.94 -19.80 -10.14
CA LYS A 171 -8.25 -18.38 -10.10
C LYS A 171 -6.98 -17.51 -10.13
N ILE A 172 -7.18 -16.28 -10.60
CA ILE A 172 -6.15 -15.25 -10.65
C ILE A 172 -6.53 -14.11 -9.70
N VAL A 173 -5.63 -13.83 -8.74
CA VAL A 173 -5.70 -12.72 -7.80
C VAL A 173 -4.67 -11.68 -8.18
N ALA A 174 -5.08 -10.45 -8.45
CA ALA A 174 -4.18 -9.37 -8.83
C ALA A 174 -4.22 -8.21 -7.81
N PHE A 175 -3.03 -7.76 -7.41
CA PHE A 175 -2.82 -6.54 -6.66
C PHE A 175 -2.31 -5.46 -7.61
N VAL A 176 -3.02 -4.33 -7.70
CA VAL A 176 -2.65 -3.23 -8.60
C VAL A 176 -2.58 -1.92 -7.82
N GLY A 177 -1.43 -1.28 -7.81
CA GLY A 177 -1.25 -0.03 -7.07
C GLY A 177 0.21 0.37 -6.89
N ASP A 178 0.47 1.07 -5.80
CA ASP A 178 1.80 1.58 -5.44
C ASP A 178 2.64 0.55 -4.64
N SER A 179 3.67 1.02 -3.97
CA SER A 179 4.55 0.20 -3.13
C SER A 179 3.84 -0.46 -1.94
N LEU A 180 2.72 0.09 -1.48
CA LEU A 180 1.91 -0.51 -0.41
C LEU A 180 1.05 -1.67 -0.93
N SER A 181 0.61 -1.63 -2.19
CA SER A 181 0.02 -2.77 -2.88
C SER A 181 1.05 -3.89 -3.06
N ARG A 182 2.28 -3.51 -3.39
CA ARG A 182 3.40 -4.44 -3.45
C ARG A 182 3.69 -5.09 -2.11
N GLN A 183 3.72 -4.33 -1.01
CA GLN A 183 3.87 -4.90 0.33
C GLN A 183 2.75 -5.89 0.67
N GLN A 184 1.50 -5.58 0.32
CA GLN A 184 0.38 -6.49 0.53
C GLN A 184 0.53 -7.77 -0.30
N PHE A 185 0.96 -7.68 -1.55
CA PHE A 185 1.27 -8.82 -2.40
C PHE A 185 2.40 -9.68 -1.82
N GLU A 186 3.51 -9.07 -1.39
CA GLU A 186 4.66 -9.79 -0.81
C GLU A 186 4.27 -10.47 0.50
N SER A 187 3.50 -9.79 1.37
CA SER A 187 2.90 -10.37 2.56
C SER A 187 2.04 -11.59 2.21
N MET A 188 1.12 -11.47 1.21
CA MET A 188 0.29 -12.59 0.77
C MET A 188 1.13 -13.79 0.32
N MET A 189 2.15 -13.55 -0.50
CA MET A 189 3.05 -14.63 -0.93
C MET A 189 3.78 -15.28 0.25
N CYS A 190 4.25 -14.51 1.21
CA CYS A 190 4.88 -15.03 2.41
C CYS A 190 3.91 -15.82 3.30
N MET A 191 2.68 -15.34 3.47
CA MET A 191 1.64 -16.05 4.21
C MET A 191 1.25 -17.38 3.56
N LEU A 192 1.17 -17.44 2.23
CA LEU A 192 0.82 -18.64 1.47
C LEU A 192 1.91 -19.69 1.46
N THR A 193 3.17 -19.28 1.58
CA THR A 193 4.34 -20.19 1.46
C THR A 193 5.00 -20.50 2.81
N GLY A 194 4.57 -19.82 3.90
CA GLY A 194 5.32 -19.85 5.17
C GLY A 194 6.71 -19.22 5.04
N GLY A 195 6.95 -18.44 3.98
CA GLY A 195 8.25 -17.85 3.65
C GLY A 195 9.24 -18.80 2.98
N GLN A 196 8.84 -20.04 2.65
CA GLN A 196 9.70 -21.06 2.11
C GLN A 196 9.67 -21.12 0.58
N GLU A 197 10.78 -21.56 -0.01
CA GLU A 197 10.79 -21.95 -1.42
C GLU A 197 10.03 -23.27 -1.62
N SER A 198 9.33 -23.38 -2.74
CA SER A 198 8.63 -24.59 -3.12
C SER A 198 8.75 -24.83 -4.61
N SER A 199 8.94 -26.08 -5.02
CA SER A 199 8.88 -26.50 -6.42
C SER A 199 7.45 -26.41 -7.01
N ASP A 200 6.45 -26.23 -6.15
CA ASP A 200 5.05 -26.00 -6.55
C ASP A 200 4.85 -24.60 -7.15
N ILE A 201 5.76 -23.65 -6.91
CA ILE A 201 5.62 -22.26 -7.30
C ILE A 201 6.49 -21.95 -8.52
N GLU A 202 5.86 -21.44 -9.55
CA GLU A 202 6.54 -20.96 -10.76
C GLU A 202 6.36 -19.44 -10.95
N ASP A 203 7.39 -18.79 -11.47
CA ASP A 203 7.31 -17.40 -11.90
C ASP A 203 6.59 -17.35 -13.27
N VAL A 204 5.47 -16.63 -13.30
CA VAL A 204 4.62 -16.49 -14.51
C VAL A 204 4.38 -15.04 -14.90
N GLN A 205 5.15 -14.10 -14.35
CA GLN A 205 4.96 -12.67 -14.62
C GLN A 205 4.97 -12.35 -16.11
N PHE A 206 5.82 -13.02 -16.91
CA PHE A 206 5.95 -12.81 -18.35
C PHE A 206 4.67 -13.13 -19.14
N LEU A 207 3.73 -13.89 -18.57
CA LEU A 207 2.43 -14.18 -19.20
C LEU A 207 1.45 -13.01 -19.11
N TYR A 208 1.68 -12.06 -18.21
CA TYR A 208 0.73 -10.99 -17.86
C TYR A 208 1.26 -9.58 -18.08
N THR A 209 2.56 -9.39 -18.20
CA THR A 209 3.16 -8.06 -18.26
C THR A 209 3.45 -7.59 -19.70
N GLY A 210 3.22 -8.42 -20.72
CA GLY A 210 3.59 -8.11 -22.09
C GLY A 210 5.09 -7.80 -22.24
N GLU A 211 5.45 -6.92 -23.13
CA GLU A 211 6.82 -6.43 -23.19
C GLU A 211 7.20 -5.66 -21.93
N ILE A 212 8.37 -5.91 -21.42
CA ILE A 212 9.09 -5.62 -20.17
C ILE A 212 8.94 -4.18 -19.56
N HIS A 213 7.92 -3.41 -19.86
CA HIS A 213 7.82 -2.01 -19.45
C HIS A 213 7.10 -1.75 -18.12
N HIS A 214 6.52 -2.77 -17.51
CA HIS A 214 5.85 -2.62 -16.22
C HIS A 214 6.40 -3.64 -15.22
N PRO A 215 7.14 -3.22 -14.18
CA PRO A 215 7.62 -4.12 -13.15
C PRO A 215 6.41 -4.68 -12.38
N GLY A 216 5.93 -5.82 -12.83
CA GLY A 216 4.94 -6.65 -12.16
C GLY A 216 5.59 -7.94 -11.75
N TRP A 217 5.03 -8.60 -10.75
CA TRP A 217 5.41 -9.94 -10.35
C TRP A 217 4.20 -10.86 -10.42
N GLY A 218 4.45 -12.12 -10.78
CA GLY A 218 3.41 -13.11 -10.90
C GLY A 218 3.92 -14.48 -10.55
N TYR A 219 3.23 -15.16 -9.64
CA TYR A 219 3.54 -16.50 -9.21
C TYR A 219 2.33 -17.39 -9.30
N ARG A 220 2.52 -18.63 -9.77
CA ARG A 220 1.50 -19.66 -9.86
C ARG A 220 1.82 -20.81 -8.95
N PHE A 221 0.85 -21.23 -8.14
CA PHE A 221 0.86 -22.46 -7.38
C PHE A 221 0.34 -23.57 -8.28
N ARG A 222 1.21 -24.49 -8.72
CA ARG A 222 0.87 -25.52 -9.72
C ARG A 222 -0.19 -26.49 -9.20
N SER A 223 -0.11 -26.86 -7.91
CA SER A 223 -1.03 -27.79 -7.26
C SER A 223 -2.50 -27.36 -7.32
N THR A 224 -2.75 -26.07 -7.22
CA THR A 224 -4.10 -25.49 -7.24
C THR A 224 -4.39 -24.65 -8.49
N ASN A 225 -3.39 -24.47 -9.37
CA ASN A 225 -3.45 -23.54 -10.51
C ASN A 225 -3.88 -22.13 -10.09
N THR A 226 -3.48 -21.71 -8.87
CA THR A 226 -3.77 -20.38 -8.33
C THR A 226 -2.67 -19.43 -8.73
N THR A 227 -3.00 -18.30 -9.33
CA THR A 227 -2.02 -17.26 -9.72
C THR A 227 -2.19 -16.00 -8.87
N ILE A 228 -1.10 -15.49 -8.32
CA ILE A 228 -1.05 -14.25 -7.55
C ILE A 228 -0.16 -13.26 -8.32
N LEU A 229 -0.70 -12.08 -8.63
CA LEU A 229 -0.05 -11.06 -9.46
C LEU A 229 0.11 -9.74 -8.70
N TYR A 230 1.17 -9.01 -9.01
CA TYR A 230 1.30 -7.60 -8.67
C TYR A 230 1.62 -6.79 -9.94
N SER A 231 0.91 -5.68 -10.13
CA SER A 231 1.22 -4.71 -11.18
C SER A 231 1.32 -3.31 -10.59
N LYS A 232 2.43 -2.64 -10.87
CA LYS A 232 2.66 -1.28 -10.37
C LYS A 232 1.83 -0.27 -11.14
N SER A 233 0.98 0.46 -10.43
CA SER A 233 0.25 1.61 -10.97
C SER A 233 -0.02 2.62 -9.86
N THR A 234 0.91 3.53 -9.63
CA THR A 234 0.93 4.41 -8.45
C THR A 234 -0.28 5.34 -8.36
N ARG A 235 -0.85 5.76 -9.50
CA ARG A 235 -2.01 6.66 -9.57
C ARG A 235 -3.23 6.03 -10.24
N LEU A 236 -3.17 4.73 -10.53
CA LEU A 236 -4.21 4.00 -11.28
C LEU A 236 -4.57 4.65 -12.61
N CYS A 237 -3.64 5.42 -13.18
CA CYS A 237 -3.75 6.06 -14.49
C CYS A 237 -2.94 5.31 -15.52
N ASP A 238 -3.37 5.40 -16.77
CA ASP A 238 -2.54 5.06 -17.92
C ASP A 238 -1.54 6.20 -18.16
N LEU A 239 -0.28 5.85 -18.40
CA LEU A 239 0.80 6.80 -18.70
C LEU A 239 1.33 6.52 -20.10
N GLU A 240 1.34 7.52 -20.95
CA GLU A 240 1.86 7.44 -22.31
C GLU A 240 2.82 8.59 -22.59
N PRO A 241 3.95 8.37 -23.26
CA PRO A 241 4.82 9.46 -23.69
C PRO A 241 4.04 10.37 -24.68
N ILE A 242 4.07 11.70 -24.45
CA ILE A 242 3.39 12.67 -25.33
C ILE A 242 4.01 12.63 -26.74
N ASN A 243 5.33 12.42 -26.81
CA ASN A 243 6.05 12.21 -28.06
C ASN A 243 6.93 10.95 -27.94
N ALA A 244 6.49 9.83 -28.48
CA ALA A 244 7.19 8.55 -28.39
C ALA A 244 8.59 8.54 -29.02
N THR A 245 8.93 9.53 -29.84
CA THR A 245 10.25 9.64 -30.50
C THR A 245 11.25 10.51 -29.73
N ASP A 246 10.79 11.22 -28.70
CA ASP A 246 11.62 12.06 -27.84
C ASP A 246 11.82 11.39 -26.47
N PRO A 247 13.04 10.94 -26.12
CA PRO A 247 13.30 10.29 -24.83
C PRO A 247 13.12 11.23 -23.63
N ASN A 248 13.08 12.55 -23.84
CA ASN A 248 12.86 13.54 -22.79
C ASN A 248 11.42 14.07 -22.76
N THR A 249 10.50 13.44 -23.49
CA THR A 249 9.11 13.88 -23.53
C THR A 249 8.44 13.76 -22.16
N LEU A 250 7.45 14.62 -21.93
CA LEU A 250 6.54 14.46 -20.80
C LEU A 250 5.59 13.27 -21.05
N ASN A 251 5.03 12.73 -19.99
CA ASN A 251 4.01 11.70 -20.06
C ASN A 251 2.61 12.30 -19.93
N ALA A 252 1.72 11.87 -20.80
CA ALA A 252 0.30 12.08 -20.66
C ALA A 252 -0.24 11.15 -19.56
N MET A 253 -0.72 11.70 -18.47
CA MET A 253 -1.38 10.97 -17.39
C MET A 253 -2.88 11.01 -17.61
N HIS A 254 -3.45 9.91 -18.10
CA HIS A 254 -4.87 9.82 -18.46
C HIS A 254 -5.74 9.56 -17.24
N LEU A 255 -6.40 10.61 -16.73
CA LEU A 255 -7.29 10.50 -15.56
C LEU A 255 -8.55 9.66 -15.84
N ASP A 256 -8.98 9.60 -17.07
CA ASP A 256 -10.16 8.87 -17.55
C ASP A 256 -9.85 7.47 -18.10
N ARG A 257 -8.58 7.07 -18.19
CA ARG A 257 -8.16 5.74 -18.63
C ARG A 257 -7.59 4.92 -17.49
N GLN A 258 -8.03 3.67 -17.38
CA GLN A 258 -7.51 2.70 -16.42
C GLN A 258 -6.13 2.22 -16.86
N PRO A 259 -5.27 1.75 -15.92
CA PRO A 259 -3.98 1.17 -16.25
C PRO A 259 -4.09 0.10 -17.33
N ALA A 260 -3.14 0.05 -18.25
CA ALA A 260 -3.13 -0.95 -19.33
C ALA A 260 -3.30 -2.38 -18.80
N PHE A 261 -2.54 -2.74 -17.75
CA PHE A 261 -2.65 -4.05 -17.13
C PHE A 261 -4.10 -4.42 -16.74
N ILE A 262 -4.85 -3.50 -16.13
CA ILE A 262 -6.25 -3.78 -15.75
C ILE A 262 -7.11 -3.94 -17.01
N ARG A 263 -6.98 -3.03 -18.00
CA ARG A 263 -7.79 -3.09 -19.23
C ARG A 263 -7.59 -4.38 -20.01
N GLU A 264 -6.36 -4.85 -20.09
CA GLU A 264 -5.97 -6.02 -20.88
C GLU A 264 -6.30 -7.34 -20.19
N ASN A 265 -6.30 -7.37 -18.86
CA ASN A 265 -6.44 -8.62 -18.10
C ASN A 265 -7.76 -8.75 -17.34
N ILE A 266 -8.62 -7.72 -17.26
CA ILE A 266 -9.80 -7.69 -16.39
C ILE A 266 -10.75 -8.88 -16.63
N ASP A 267 -10.87 -9.36 -17.85
CA ASP A 267 -11.76 -10.45 -18.21
C ASP A 267 -11.21 -11.84 -17.79
N HIS A 268 -9.94 -11.91 -17.40
CA HIS A 268 -9.24 -13.10 -16.91
C HIS A 268 -9.06 -13.10 -15.38
N LEU A 269 -9.22 -11.94 -14.73
CA LEU A 269 -9.06 -11.83 -13.29
C LEU A 269 -10.30 -12.37 -12.56
N ASN A 270 -10.07 -12.99 -11.40
CA ASN A 270 -11.13 -13.41 -10.48
C ASN A 270 -11.20 -12.51 -9.24
N VAL A 271 -10.04 -12.00 -8.80
CA VAL A 271 -9.95 -11.04 -7.69
C VAL A 271 -9.00 -9.92 -8.11
N LEU A 272 -9.48 -8.69 -8.01
CA LEU A 272 -8.67 -7.48 -8.20
C LEU A 272 -8.68 -6.67 -6.90
N VAL A 273 -7.50 -6.44 -6.34
CA VAL A 273 -7.29 -5.54 -5.19
C VAL A 273 -6.48 -4.35 -5.67
N MET A 274 -6.98 -3.14 -5.48
CA MET A 274 -6.29 -1.94 -5.93
C MET A 274 -6.25 -0.86 -4.86
N ASN A 275 -5.24 0.01 -4.92
CA ASN A 275 -5.13 1.20 -4.09
C ASN A 275 -4.45 2.34 -4.83
N THR A 276 -4.70 3.55 -4.38
CA THR A 276 -3.94 4.75 -4.72
C THR A 276 -4.12 5.78 -3.61
N ASP A 277 -3.10 6.54 -3.27
CA ASP A 277 -3.17 7.71 -2.37
C ASP A 277 -1.85 8.50 -2.36
N GLN A 278 -0.76 7.92 -1.83
CA GLN A 278 0.47 8.64 -1.48
C GLN A 278 1.10 9.39 -2.65
N HIS A 279 0.99 8.82 -3.85
CA HIS A 279 1.53 9.42 -5.07
C HIS A 279 0.70 10.59 -5.63
N TRP A 280 -0.41 10.94 -4.99
CA TRP A 280 -1.21 12.12 -5.31
C TRP A 280 -0.83 13.34 -4.45
N ARG A 281 0.25 13.25 -3.65
CA ARG A 281 0.78 14.38 -2.87
C ARG A 281 1.89 15.09 -3.65
N LYS A 282 1.84 16.40 -3.72
CA LYS A 282 2.80 17.22 -4.47
C LYS A 282 4.25 17.06 -3.97
N THR A 283 4.44 16.74 -2.70
CA THR A 283 5.75 16.59 -2.06
C THR A 283 6.43 15.25 -2.31
N LEU A 284 5.68 14.22 -2.72
CA LEU A 284 6.21 12.86 -2.89
C LEU A 284 6.51 12.50 -4.35
N VAL A 285 6.14 13.35 -5.30
CA VAL A 285 6.26 13.05 -6.73
C VAL A 285 6.73 14.28 -7.49
N SER A 286 7.73 14.10 -8.33
CA SER A 286 8.03 15.05 -9.38
C SER A 286 6.88 15.02 -10.39
N TRP A 287 6.01 16.03 -10.32
CA TRP A 287 4.96 16.26 -11.31
C TRP A 287 5.53 16.90 -12.59
N ASP A 288 6.82 17.19 -12.62
CA ASP A 288 7.48 17.93 -13.68
C ASP A 288 7.50 17.16 -15.00
N ASN A 289 7.34 15.82 -14.94
CA ASN A 289 7.37 14.96 -16.12
C ASN A 289 5.99 14.45 -16.57
N GLU A 290 4.89 14.93 -15.97
CA GLU A 290 3.54 14.43 -16.25
C GLU A 290 2.55 15.56 -16.49
N VAL A 291 1.70 15.40 -17.48
CA VAL A 291 0.60 16.30 -17.83
C VAL A 291 -0.72 15.54 -17.71
N MET A 292 -1.67 16.07 -16.97
CA MET A 292 -3.00 15.47 -16.82
C MET A 292 -3.79 15.55 -18.12
N TYR A 293 -4.37 14.43 -18.55
CA TYR A 293 -5.17 14.28 -19.76
C TYR A 293 -6.57 13.74 -19.41
N VAL A 294 -7.58 14.23 -20.13
CA VAL A 294 -8.94 13.70 -20.15
C VAL A 294 -9.44 13.77 -21.60
N ASN A 295 -10.11 12.74 -22.09
CA ASN A 295 -10.60 12.62 -23.46
C ASN A 295 -9.49 12.86 -24.52
N GLY A 296 -8.29 12.40 -24.23
CA GLY A 296 -7.15 12.51 -25.17
C GLY A 296 -6.54 13.91 -25.30
N ALA A 297 -6.92 14.86 -24.44
CA ALA A 297 -6.40 16.22 -24.45
C ALA A 297 -5.90 16.67 -23.07
N PRO A 298 -4.93 17.59 -22.98
CA PRO A 298 -4.47 18.16 -21.73
C PRO A 298 -5.62 18.85 -20.99
N VAL A 299 -5.73 18.59 -19.69
CA VAL A 299 -6.75 19.18 -18.83
C VAL A 299 -6.61 20.71 -18.81
N GLN A 300 -7.69 21.43 -19.15
CA GLN A 300 -7.77 22.89 -19.08
C GLN A 300 -8.51 23.40 -17.84
N ASP A 301 -9.45 22.60 -17.30
CA ASP A 301 -10.21 22.95 -16.11
C ASP A 301 -9.30 23.16 -14.91
N ARG A 302 -9.36 24.36 -14.32
CA ARG A 302 -8.56 24.75 -13.16
C ARG A 302 -8.86 23.90 -11.93
N ASN A 303 -10.11 23.50 -11.75
CA ASN A 303 -10.50 22.65 -10.62
C ASN A 303 -9.90 21.25 -10.76
N LEU A 304 -9.93 20.68 -11.97
CA LEU A 304 -9.37 19.36 -12.22
C LEU A 304 -7.82 19.36 -12.24
N LYS A 305 -7.18 20.51 -12.47
CA LYS A 305 -5.72 20.68 -12.30
C LYS A 305 -5.27 20.61 -10.84
N ASN A 306 -6.19 20.76 -9.89
CA ASN A 306 -5.89 20.51 -8.47
C ASN A 306 -5.69 19.02 -8.26
N ILE A 307 -4.57 18.64 -7.64
CA ILE A 307 -4.14 17.25 -7.46
C ILE A 307 -5.17 16.42 -6.69
N SER A 308 -5.76 16.98 -5.62
CA SER A 308 -6.78 16.29 -4.83
C SER A 308 -8.06 16.05 -5.65
N ASN A 309 -8.47 17.03 -6.43
CA ASN A 309 -9.63 16.88 -7.32
C ASN A 309 -9.38 15.89 -8.44
N ALA A 310 -8.16 15.87 -9.00
CA ALA A 310 -7.74 14.88 -9.99
C ALA A 310 -7.76 13.46 -9.42
N MET A 311 -7.30 13.28 -8.17
CA MET A 311 -7.38 11.99 -7.47
C MET A 311 -8.84 11.56 -7.29
N ILE A 312 -9.71 12.45 -6.79
CA ILE A 312 -11.14 12.18 -6.60
C ILE A 312 -11.78 11.80 -7.95
N PHE A 313 -11.49 12.56 -9.01
CA PHE A 313 -11.98 12.26 -10.36
C PHE A 313 -11.52 10.87 -10.82
N LYS A 314 -10.23 10.55 -10.64
CA LYS A 314 -9.66 9.26 -11.02
C LYS A 314 -10.28 8.09 -10.26
N VAL A 315 -10.43 8.22 -8.94
CA VAL A 315 -11.04 7.17 -8.09
C VAL A 315 -12.48 6.90 -8.54
N ASN A 316 -13.28 7.95 -8.73
CA ASN A 316 -14.66 7.79 -9.22
C ASN A 316 -14.73 7.18 -10.62
N ASN A 317 -13.82 7.59 -11.52
CA ASN A 317 -13.80 7.09 -12.89
C ASN A 317 -13.51 5.58 -12.93
N ILE A 318 -12.46 5.13 -12.21
CA ILE A 318 -12.08 3.72 -12.22
C ILE A 318 -13.14 2.84 -11.52
N VAL A 319 -13.72 3.30 -10.41
CA VAL A 319 -14.79 2.57 -9.70
C VAL A 319 -16.03 2.41 -10.60
N LYS A 320 -16.47 3.48 -11.27
CA LYS A 320 -17.61 3.42 -12.20
C LYS A 320 -17.35 2.47 -13.37
N TRP A 321 -16.14 2.48 -13.93
CA TRP A 321 -15.77 1.58 -15.01
C TRP A 321 -15.77 0.13 -14.54
N LEU A 322 -15.19 -0.15 -13.36
CA LEU A 322 -15.17 -1.50 -12.78
C LEU A 322 -16.56 -2.00 -12.40
N ASP A 323 -17.43 -1.14 -11.88
CA ASP A 323 -18.82 -1.51 -11.61
C ASP A 323 -19.54 -1.95 -12.89
N SER A 324 -19.27 -1.27 -14.03
CA SER A 324 -19.81 -1.71 -15.32
C SER A 324 -19.29 -3.09 -15.76
N LYS A 325 -18.01 -3.40 -15.49
CA LYS A 325 -17.41 -4.71 -15.77
C LYS A 325 -17.98 -5.82 -14.88
N LEU A 326 -18.17 -5.53 -13.59
CA LEU A 326 -18.78 -6.45 -12.63
C LEU A 326 -20.22 -6.83 -12.99
N ALA A 327 -20.96 -5.96 -13.67
CA ALA A 327 -22.31 -6.26 -14.16
C ALA A 327 -22.32 -7.42 -15.17
N SER A 328 -21.27 -7.59 -15.96
CA SER A 328 -21.13 -8.61 -17.00
C SER A 328 -20.24 -9.80 -16.60
N ASN A 329 -19.47 -9.70 -15.53
CA ASN A 329 -18.57 -10.75 -15.06
C ASN A 329 -18.83 -11.11 -13.59
N PRO A 330 -19.74 -12.07 -13.30
CA PRO A 330 -20.09 -12.45 -11.94
C PRO A 330 -18.98 -13.21 -11.20
N ASN A 331 -17.96 -13.69 -11.91
CA ASN A 331 -16.82 -14.40 -11.32
C ASN A 331 -15.71 -13.46 -10.83
N LEU A 332 -15.77 -12.17 -11.20
CA LEU A 332 -14.84 -11.17 -10.78
C LEU A 332 -15.28 -10.56 -9.45
N GLN A 333 -14.36 -10.43 -8.52
CA GLN A 333 -14.52 -9.63 -7.31
C GLN A 333 -13.48 -8.50 -7.31
N VAL A 334 -13.94 -7.28 -7.06
CA VAL A 334 -13.06 -6.10 -7.04
C VAL A 334 -13.10 -5.47 -5.66
N PHE A 335 -11.93 -5.24 -5.11
CA PHE A 335 -11.71 -4.55 -3.84
C PHE A 335 -10.93 -3.26 -4.07
N PHE A 336 -11.47 -2.16 -3.59
CA PHE A 336 -10.68 -0.94 -3.45
C PHE A 336 -10.20 -0.86 -2.00
N ARG A 337 -8.89 -1.03 -1.78
CA ARG A 337 -8.28 -0.88 -0.46
C ARG A 337 -8.11 0.60 -0.15
N THR A 338 -8.54 1.00 1.04
CA THR A 338 -8.37 2.37 1.55
C THR A 338 -6.89 2.70 1.75
N LYS A 339 -6.59 3.98 1.91
CA LYS A 339 -5.21 4.47 2.09
C LYS A 339 -4.57 3.90 3.35
N SER A 340 -3.27 3.59 3.27
CA SER A 340 -2.43 3.32 4.43
C SER A 340 -1.97 4.63 5.06
N PRO A 341 -2.06 4.81 6.37
CA PRO A 341 -1.57 6.01 7.04
C PRO A 341 -0.05 6.14 6.98
N THR A 342 0.43 7.35 7.17
CA THR A 342 1.84 7.69 7.45
C THR A 342 1.97 8.23 8.85
N HIS A 343 3.04 7.89 9.56
CA HIS A 343 3.23 8.28 10.96
C HIS A 343 4.52 9.09 11.17
N PHE A 344 4.61 10.24 10.52
CA PHE A 344 5.71 11.17 10.75
C PHE A 344 5.42 12.05 11.96
N PHE A 345 6.34 12.09 12.93
CA PHE A 345 6.31 12.98 14.10
C PHE A 345 7.38 14.05 13.98
N LYS A 346 7.06 15.29 14.40
CA LYS A 346 7.97 16.45 14.41
C LYS A 346 8.51 16.82 13.03
N GLY A 347 7.69 16.72 12.00
CA GLY A 347 8.03 17.02 10.62
C GLY A 347 7.37 16.04 9.66
N ASP A 348 7.75 16.10 8.40
CA ASP A 348 7.34 15.18 7.33
C ASP A 348 8.58 14.46 6.78
N TRP A 349 8.43 13.65 5.76
CA TRP A 349 9.48 12.84 5.14
C TRP A 349 10.72 13.66 4.71
N ASP A 350 10.53 14.92 4.31
CA ASP A 350 11.54 15.87 3.81
C ASP A 350 11.92 16.96 4.82
N THR A 351 11.24 17.06 5.96
CA THR A 351 11.46 18.09 6.99
C THR A 351 11.92 17.51 8.33
N GLY A 352 12.48 16.29 8.32
CA GLY A 352 13.06 15.63 9.49
C GLY A 352 12.05 14.90 10.38
N GLY A 353 10.87 14.57 9.84
CA GLY A 353 9.87 13.74 10.54
C GLY A 353 10.40 12.34 10.88
N ARG A 354 9.89 11.74 11.95
CA ARG A 354 10.38 10.50 12.54
C ARG A 354 9.22 9.55 12.85
N CYS A 355 9.50 8.25 12.95
CA CYS A 355 8.60 7.22 13.42
C CYS A 355 9.38 6.13 14.17
N ASP A 356 10.12 6.53 15.18
CA ASP A 356 10.98 5.66 16.01
C ASP A 356 10.26 5.18 17.28
N ASN A 357 8.93 5.31 17.35
CA ASN A 357 8.14 4.72 18.42
C ASN A 357 8.23 3.18 18.36
N THR A 358 8.44 2.55 19.51
CA THR A 358 8.47 1.09 19.69
C THR A 358 7.40 0.60 20.64
N ILE A 359 6.61 1.52 21.21
CA ILE A 359 5.54 1.19 22.18
C ILE A 359 4.23 0.98 21.42
N PRO A 360 3.69 -0.25 21.38
CA PRO A 360 2.44 -0.52 20.68
C PRO A 360 1.26 0.24 21.28
N MET A 361 0.32 0.60 20.41
CA MET A 361 -1.00 1.12 20.78
C MET A 361 -1.00 2.45 21.56
N THR A 362 0.01 3.29 21.36
CA THR A 362 0.02 4.65 21.95
C THR A 362 -1.13 5.52 21.42
N ARG A 363 -1.72 5.16 20.27
CA ARG A 363 -2.85 5.83 19.63
C ARG A 363 -4.21 5.15 19.91
N GLY A 364 -4.24 4.18 20.80
CA GLY A 364 -5.41 3.37 21.10
C GLY A 364 -5.35 2.00 20.43
N SER A 365 -6.32 1.15 20.75
CA SER A 365 -6.38 -0.24 20.27
C SER A 365 -7.67 -0.61 19.56
N GLU A 366 -8.63 0.31 19.45
CA GLU A 366 -10.01 0.03 19.03
C GLU A 366 -10.50 0.98 17.94
N VAL A 367 -11.31 0.46 17.02
CA VAL A 367 -12.03 1.20 15.98
C VAL A 367 -13.49 0.78 16.03
N PHE A 368 -14.37 1.71 16.36
CA PHE A 368 -15.82 1.47 16.46
C PHE A 368 -16.66 2.28 15.48
N GLU A 369 -16.06 3.21 14.75
CA GLU A 369 -16.73 3.97 13.73
C GLU A 369 -17.23 3.06 12.61
N ASP A 370 -18.49 3.25 12.20
CA ASP A 370 -19.10 2.51 11.09
C ASP A 370 -18.60 3.02 9.73
N GLU A 371 -18.21 4.28 9.67
CA GLU A 371 -17.74 4.91 8.46
C GLU A 371 -16.23 4.86 8.32
N SER A 372 -15.78 4.52 7.11
CA SER A 372 -14.35 4.58 6.78
C SER A 372 -13.76 5.97 6.96
N SER A 373 -12.55 6.04 7.48
CA SER A 373 -11.76 7.28 7.57
C SER A 373 -11.21 7.72 6.19
N ASP A 374 -11.18 6.84 5.19
CA ASP A 374 -10.92 7.20 3.78
C ASP A 374 -12.22 7.60 3.06
N LYS A 375 -12.64 8.84 3.26
CA LYS A 375 -13.91 9.35 2.72
C LYS A 375 -13.97 9.33 1.19
N VAL A 376 -12.82 9.44 0.50
CA VAL A 376 -12.78 9.46 -0.98
C VAL A 376 -13.12 8.09 -1.55
N VAL A 377 -12.41 7.06 -1.11
CA VAL A 377 -12.65 5.69 -1.59
C VAL A 377 -14.02 5.19 -1.13
N ALA A 378 -14.39 5.41 0.13
CA ALA A 378 -15.68 4.99 0.68
C ALA A 378 -16.87 5.62 -0.09
N ALA A 379 -16.78 6.92 -0.40
CA ALA A 379 -17.81 7.60 -1.19
C ALA A 379 -17.90 7.05 -2.63
N ALA A 380 -16.75 6.77 -3.25
CA ALA A 380 -16.71 6.29 -4.63
C ALA A 380 -17.31 4.90 -4.79
N VAL A 381 -17.09 3.98 -3.83
CA VAL A 381 -17.60 2.60 -3.91
C VAL A 381 -19.05 2.46 -3.44
N LYS A 382 -19.56 3.46 -2.73
CA LYS A 382 -20.93 3.42 -2.19
C LYS A 382 -21.98 3.23 -3.30
N GLY A 383 -22.82 2.22 -3.16
CA GLY A 383 -23.85 1.89 -4.15
C GLY A 383 -23.36 1.20 -5.42
N THR A 384 -22.08 0.82 -5.47
CA THR A 384 -21.50 0.03 -6.57
C THR A 384 -21.25 -1.42 -6.12
N ARG A 385 -20.84 -2.30 -7.05
CA ARG A 385 -20.43 -3.69 -6.78
C ARG A 385 -18.97 -3.80 -6.33
N VAL A 386 -18.21 -2.71 -6.41
CA VAL A 386 -16.83 -2.66 -5.94
C VAL A 386 -16.85 -2.68 -4.41
N LYS A 387 -16.15 -3.63 -3.82
CA LYS A 387 -16.07 -3.79 -2.36
C LYS A 387 -15.02 -2.87 -1.75
N LEU A 388 -15.31 -2.37 -0.56
CA LEU A 388 -14.33 -1.62 0.24
C LEU A 388 -13.48 -2.59 1.06
N LEU A 389 -12.16 -2.56 0.87
CA LEU A 389 -11.21 -3.18 1.79
C LEU A 389 -10.68 -2.08 2.73
N ASP A 390 -11.38 -1.84 3.82
CA ASP A 390 -11.06 -0.76 4.74
C ASP A 390 -9.97 -1.16 5.73
N ILE A 391 -8.82 -0.48 5.62
CA ILE A 391 -7.64 -0.76 6.44
C ILE A 391 -7.09 0.51 7.12
N THR A 392 -7.65 1.68 6.85
CA THR A 392 -7.01 2.94 7.28
C THR A 392 -7.02 3.08 8.80
N ALA A 393 -8.20 3.02 9.42
CA ALA A 393 -8.33 3.30 10.85
C ALA A 393 -7.57 2.27 11.71
N LEU A 394 -7.68 0.97 11.40
CA LEU A 394 -6.96 -0.06 12.14
C LEU A 394 -5.43 0.05 11.97
N SER A 395 -4.96 0.47 10.80
CA SER A 395 -3.54 0.69 10.55
C SER A 395 -3.03 1.96 11.23
N ASP A 396 -3.88 3.00 11.41
CA ASP A 396 -3.52 4.25 12.08
C ASP A 396 -3.16 4.05 13.56
N LEU A 397 -3.62 2.97 14.17
CA LEU A 397 -3.31 2.61 15.56
C LEU A 397 -1.92 1.96 15.73
N ARG A 398 -1.17 1.73 14.65
CA ARG A 398 0.05 0.89 14.63
C ARG A 398 1.30 1.67 14.20
N ASP A 399 1.47 2.88 14.72
CA ASP A 399 2.57 3.78 14.39
C ASP A 399 3.97 3.21 14.73
N GLU A 400 4.06 2.24 15.62
CA GLU A 400 5.28 1.53 16.00
C GLU A 400 5.74 0.48 14.97
N ALA A 401 4.91 0.11 14.01
CA ALA A 401 5.15 -1.00 13.09
C ALA A 401 5.80 -0.62 11.75
N HIS A 402 6.24 0.63 11.61
CA HIS A 402 6.92 1.10 10.40
C HIS A 402 8.38 0.67 10.30
N ASN A 403 8.91 0.69 9.07
CA ASN A 403 10.33 0.45 8.81
C ASN A 403 11.27 1.42 9.52
N SER A 404 10.84 2.67 9.73
CA SER A 404 11.60 3.71 10.43
C SER A 404 13.03 3.91 9.88
N TYR A 405 14.01 4.14 10.76
CA TYR A 405 15.43 4.32 10.41
C TYR A 405 16.19 3.00 10.26
N TYR A 406 15.59 1.86 10.54
CA TYR A 406 16.31 0.59 10.66
C TYR A 406 16.97 0.18 9.33
N GLY A 407 18.29 0.38 9.25
CA GLY A 407 19.08 0.07 8.06
C GLY A 407 18.97 1.09 6.92
N LYS A 408 18.41 2.29 7.17
CA LYS A 408 18.18 3.33 6.16
C LYS A 408 18.84 4.65 6.55
N LYS A 409 19.15 5.48 5.55
CA LYS A 409 19.70 6.84 5.74
C LYS A 409 18.62 7.87 6.13
N SER A 410 17.38 7.62 5.74
CA SER A 410 16.20 8.45 6.03
C SER A 410 15.07 7.60 6.58
N PRO A 411 14.19 8.18 7.43
CA PRO A 411 13.07 7.42 8.00
C PRO A 411 12.06 7.02 6.91
N ASP A 412 11.55 5.81 7.05
CA ASP A 412 10.44 5.31 6.22
C ASP A 412 9.23 5.07 7.12
N CYS A 413 8.41 6.10 7.26
CA CYS A 413 7.22 6.11 8.09
C CYS A 413 5.93 5.88 7.26
N LEU A 414 6.08 5.34 6.06
CA LEU A 414 5.00 4.94 5.17
C LEU A 414 4.91 3.43 5.07
N HIS A 415 6.05 2.75 4.84
CA HIS A 415 6.07 1.31 4.67
C HIS A 415 6.18 0.59 6.01
N TRP A 416 5.65 -0.61 6.05
CA TRP A 416 5.52 -1.43 7.24
C TRP A 416 6.64 -2.47 7.35
N CYS A 417 6.96 -2.85 8.55
CA CYS A 417 7.73 -4.07 8.79
C CYS A 417 6.91 -5.29 8.38
N LEU A 418 7.57 -6.31 7.82
CA LEU A 418 6.99 -7.61 7.54
C LEU A 418 7.78 -8.71 8.26
N PRO A 419 7.09 -9.69 8.91
CA PRO A 419 5.63 -9.78 9.15
C PRO A 419 5.07 -8.56 9.89
N GLY A 420 3.79 -8.21 9.66
CA GLY A 420 3.18 -7.06 10.34
C GLY A 420 1.82 -6.63 9.81
N VAL A 421 1.54 -5.34 9.83
CA VAL A 421 0.21 -4.77 9.51
C VAL A 421 -0.34 -5.21 8.13
N PRO A 422 0.45 -5.33 7.04
CA PRO A 422 -0.05 -5.82 5.76
C PRO A 422 -0.58 -7.27 5.79
N ASP A 423 -0.13 -8.10 6.74
CA ASP A 423 -0.67 -9.45 6.91
C ASP A 423 -2.14 -9.39 7.35
N THR A 424 -2.48 -8.45 8.23
CA THR A 424 -3.86 -8.18 8.62
C THR A 424 -4.71 -7.72 7.44
N TRP A 425 -4.18 -6.90 6.52
CA TRP A 425 -4.93 -6.52 5.31
C TRP A 425 -5.31 -7.74 4.47
N ASN A 426 -4.41 -8.72 4.37
CA ASN A 426 -4.64 -9.98 3.67
C ASN A 426 -5.63 -10.88 4.41
N GLU A 427 -5.61 -10.89 5.74
CA GLU A 427 -6.62 -11.60 6.54
C GLU A 427 -8.02 -11.00 6.34
N LEU A 428 -8.14 -9.66 6.29
CA LEU A 428 -9.39 -8.97 6.00
C LEU A 428 -9.88 -9.23 4.56
N LEU A 429 -8.97 -9.26 3.60
CA LEU A 429 -9.29 -9.66 2.23
C LEU A 429 -9.81 -11.09 2.20
N ASN A 430 -9.09 -12.03 2.84
CA ASN A 430 -9.49 -13.43 2.93
C ASN A 430 -10.88 -13.63 3.57
N ALA A 431 -11.23 -12.82 4.55
CA ALA A 431 -12.54 -12.88 5.20
C ALA A 431 -13.70 -12.39 4.32
N GLN A 432 -13.42 -11.58 3.29
CA GLN A 432 -14.40 -10.98 2.39
C GLN A 432 -14.50 -11.69 1.02
N LEU A 433 -13.59 -12.59 0.71
CA LEU A 433 -13.61 -13.43 -0.48
C LEU A 433 -14.64 -14.55 -0.34
#